data_af212fde6accbdfbc5c4b396c28724e2
#
_entry.id   af212fde6accbdfbc5c4b396c28724e2
#
_cell.length_a   1.000
_cell.length_b   1.000
_cell.length_c   1.000
_cell.angle_alpha   90.00
_cell.angle_beta   90.00
_cell.angle_gamma   90.00
#
_symmetry.space_group_name_H-M   'P 1'
#
loop_
_entity.id
_entity.type
_entity.pdbx_description
1 polymer ?
#
loop_
_entity_poly.entity_id
_entity_poly.type
_entity_poly.pdbx_seq_one_letter_code
_entity_poly.pdbx_strand_id
1 'polypeptide(L)'
;MSQGVIKIALAMAFAALLPSCFGAQVNTRPVGQVVLQYHFSKPSPSPSATPSVEPSITVGVVAANQGNVEVRGFHEPGDWAHRNYCGAGATQVLLSGWMTDVPDIETVARASKLNPNRGEFGADATNAINGFLNPVVIPALGQARYKAEHLVSLADVQTRIQNDITDPQATMTFGHGVPVMVQTMTRTMPGWNHWNATHMITIFAFDFSHNDPALDTVTYAETPSPLAGYRGPDFQTITVNALWVAMQAYLREFPQDPMNVIS
;
A
#
# COMPACT_ATOMS: atom_id res chain seq x y z
N MET A 1 11.32 10.61 67.33
CA MET A 1 10.16 10.82 66.49
C MET A 1 10.56 11.69 65.32
N SER A 2 10.81 11.12 64.16
CA SER A 2 11.21 11.87 62.94
C SER A 2 10.26 11.47 61.83
N GLN A 3 9.46 12.43 61.37
CA GLN A 3 8.53 12.24 60.24
C GLN A 3 9.30 12.43 58.93
N GLY A 4 9.37 11.37 58.14
CA GLY A 4 9.93 11.45 56.77
C GLY A 4 8.84 11.93 55.82
N VAL A 5 9.10 13.04 55.14
CA VAL A 5 8.25 13.57 54.06
C VAL A 5 8.70 12.95 52.73
N ILE A 6 7.79 12.17 52.14
CA ILE A 6 7.97 11.64 50.78
C ILE A 6 7.57 12.75 49.78
N LYS A 7 8.51 13.24 48.98
CA LYS A 7 8.24 14.14 47.85
C LYS A 7 7.96 13.28 46.61
N ILE A 8 6.71 13.27 46.15
CA ILE A 8 6.35 12.71 44.84
C ILE A 8 6.58 13.79 43.79
N ALA A 9 7.54 13.58 42.90
CA ALA A 9 7.74 14.43 41.75
C ALA A 9 6.77 14.02 40.63
N LEU A 10 5.82 14.89 40.33
CA LEU A 10 4.89 14.73 39.22
C LEU A 10 5.55 15.27 37.94
N ALA A 11 5.99 14.40 37.05
CA ALA A 11 6.50 14.78 35.73
C ALA A 11 5.30 15.04 34.79
N MET A 12 5.04 16.32 34.50
CA MET A 12 4.11 16.70 33.44
C MET A 12 4.81 16.61 32.09
N ALA A 13 4.38 15.67 31.25
CA ALA A 13 4.77 15.66 29.84
C ALA A 13 3.89 16.67 29.08
N PHE A 14 4.50 17.71 28.55
CA PHE A 14 3.84 18.65 27.63
C PHE A 14 3.77 18.00 26.24
N ALA A 15 2.56 17.66 25.78
CA ALA A 15 2.30 17.35 24.38
C ALA A 15 2.12 18.67 23.62
N ALA A 16 3.04 18.97 22.69
CA ALA A 16 2.93 20.12 21.81
C ALA A 16 1.89 19.89 20.72
N LEU A 17 0.85 20.69 20.69
CA LEU A 17 -0.17 20.75 19.65
C LEU A 17 0.36 21.52 18.44
N LEU A 18 0.24 20.97 17.23
CA LEU A 18 0.61 21.64 15.99
C LEU A 18 -0.54 21.60 14.96
N PRO A 19 -0.71 22.65 14.14
CA PRO A 19 -1.85 22.79 13.24
C PRO A 19 -1.69 22.12 11.87
N SER A 20 -2.82 21.79 11.28
CA SER A 20 -3.07 21.11 10.00
C SER A 20 -2.75 21.96 8.76
N CYS A 21 -2.39 21.34 7.65
CA CYS A 21 -2.25 21.94 6.33
C CYS A 21 -3.17 21.32 5.29
N PHE A 22 -3.66 22.17 4.40
CA PHE A 22 -4.63 21.94 3.32
C PHE A 22 -4.02 21.21 2.12
N GLY A 23 -4.87 20.42 1.41
CA GLY A 23 -4.51 19.60 0.28
C GLY A 23 -4.26 20.35 -1.03
N ALA A 24 -3.44 19.73 -1.88
CA ALA A 24 -3.26 20.07 -3.29
C ALA A 24 -3.49 18.82 -4.13
N GLN A 25 -4.34 18.93 -5.16
CA GLN A 25 -4.52 17.86 -6.16
C GLN A 25 -3.29 17.79 -7.08
N VAL A 26 -2.65 16.65 -7.13
CA VAL A 26 -1.57 16.37 -8.08
C VAL A 26 -2.16 15.67 -9.30
N ASN A 27 -2.08 16.35 -10.44
CA ASN A 27 -2.51 15.83 -11.73
C ASN A 27 -1.38 14.94 -12.28
N THR A 28 -1.43 13.63 -12.03
CA THR A 28 -0.46 12.68 -12.58
C THR A 28 -0.87 12.27 -13.99
N ARG A 29 0.00 12.50 -14.97
CA ARG A 29 -0.19 12.00 -16.33
C ARG A 29 0.00 10.48 -16.35
N PRO A 30 -0.80 9.74 -17.13
CA PRO A 30 -0.61 8.30 -17.27
C PRO A 30 0.70 8.01 -17.98
N VAL A 31 1.57 7.23 -17.34
CA VAL A 31 2.81 6.70 -17.92
C VAL A 31 2.55 5.24 -18.30
N GLY A 32 2.68 4.96 -19.59
CA GLY A 32 2.78 3.60 -20.09
C GLY A 32 1.52 3.00 -20.72
N GLN A 33 1.26 3.36 -21.98
CA GLN A 33 0.39 2.52 -22.83
C GLN A 33 1.13 1.24 -23.21
N VAL A 34 0.52 0.09 -22.90
CA VAL A 34 0.94 -1.20 -23.43
C VAL A 34 0.59 -1.21 -24.92
N VAL A 35 1.58 -1.05 -25.78
CA VAL A 35 1.40 -1.18 -27.24
C VAL A 35 1.56 -2.65 -27.60
N LEU A 36 0.45 -3.33 -27.83
CA LEU A 36 0.44 -4.67 -28.42
C LEU A 36 0.69 -4.53 -29.92
N GLN A 37 1.89 -4.83 -30.38
CA GLN A 37 2.19 -4.94 -31.80
C GLN A 37 1.91 -6.37 -32.29
N TYR A 38 0.85 -6.53 -33.07
CA TYR A 38 0.57 -7.76 -33.78
C TYR A 38 1.23 -7.73 -35.16
N HIS A 39 2.20 -8.60 -35.39
CA HIS A 39 2.73 -8.85 -36.73
C HIS A 39 1.98 -10.04 -37.36
N PHE A 40 1.11 -9.76 -38.32
CA PHE A 40 0.52 -10.78 -39.17
C PHE A 40 1.45 -11.05 -40.36
N SER A 41 2.05 -12.23 -40.42
CA SER A 41 2.72 -12.73 -41.61
C SER A 41 1.72 -13.47 -42.49
N LYS A 42 1.55 -13.00 -43.71
CA LYS A 42 0.65 -13.59 -44.73
C LYS A 42 1.22 -14.96 -45.19
N PRO A 43 0.47 -16.04 -45.17
CA PRO A 43 0.96 -17.33 -45.67
C PRO A 43 1.02 -17.35 -47.20
N SER A 44 2.15 -17.84 -47.74
CA SER A 44 2.32 -18.22 -49.15
C SER A 44 1.96 -19.68 -49.30
N PRO A 45 1.27 -20.08 -50.37
CA PRO A 45 0.84 -21.49 -50.56
C PRO A 45 1.93 -22.34 -51.14
N SER A 46 2.26 -23.49 -50.55
CA SER A 46 2.95 -24.60 -51.19
C SER A 46 2.60 -25.95 -50.54
N PRO A 47 2.44 -27.02 -51.28
CA PRO A 47 1.87 -28.28 -50.81
C PRO A 47 2.97 -29.25 -50.40
N SER A 48 2.87 -29.81 -49.20
CA SER A 48 3.23 -31.20 -48.89
C SER A 48 3.07 -31.45 -47.38
N ALA A 49 2.31 -32.45 -46.99
CA ALA A 49 2.03 -32.79 -45.62
C ALA A 49 3.25 -33.46 -44.95
N THR A 50 3.79 -32.75 -43.94
CA THR A 50 4.63 -33.33 -42.89
C THR A 50 4.04 -32.86 -41.56
N PRO A 51 3.97 -33.69 -40.48
CA PRO A 51 3.32 -33.26 -39.23
C PRO A 51 4.00 -32.01 -38.71
N SER A 52 3.24 -30.89 -38.76
CA SER A 52 3.68 -29.59 -38.27
C SER A 52 3.68 -29.66 -36.74
N VAL A 53 4.86 -29.58 -36.17
CA VAL A 53 5.03 -29.18 -34.75
C VAL A 53 4.60 -27.71 -34.69
N GLU A 54 3.43 -27.44 -34.08
CA GLU A 54 3.01 -26.08 -33.84
C GLU A 54 4.10 -25.36 -32.99
N PRO A 55 4.62 -24.21 -33.44
CA PRO A 55 5.52 -23.44 -32.63
C PRO A 55 4.74 -22.91 -31.40
N SER A 56 5.04 -23.47 -30.23
CA SER A 56 4.61 -22.87 -28.97
C SER A 56 5.23 -21.48 -28.87
N ILE A 57 4.47 -20.45 -29.22
CA ILE A 57 4.90 -19.06 -28.98
C ILE A 57 4.76 -18.83 -27.47
N THR A 58 5.87 -19.01 -26.77
CA THR A 58 5.97 -18.51 -25.37
C THR A 58 6.08 -17.00 -25.46
N VAL A 59 4.97 -16.29 -25.33
CA VAL A 59 4.97 -14.85 -25.16
C VAL A 59 5.55 -14.61 -23.77
N GLY A 60 6.83 -14.29 -23.69
CA GLY A 60 7.44 -13.81 -22.46
C GLY A 60 6.79 -12.47 -22.13
N VAL A 61 5.92 -12.43 -21.15
CA VAL A 61 5.45 -11.17 -20.57
C VAL A 61 6.64 -10.55 -19.86
N VAL A 62 7.28 -9.57 -20.47
CA VAL A 62 8.27 -8.74 -19.79
C VAL A 62 7.48 -7.96 -18.73
N ALA A 63 7.76 -8.21 -17.46
CA ALA A 63 7.15 -7.47 -16.39
C ALA A 63 7.45 -5.97 -16.58
N ALA A 64 6.45 -5.12 -16.49
CA ALA A 64 6.63 -3.69 -16.62
C ALA A 64 7.50 -3.18 -15.46
N ASN A 65 8.52 -2.38 -15.76
CA ASN A 65 9.40 -1.81 -14.74
C ASN A 65 8.79 -0.58 -14.05
N GLN A 66 7.64 -0.14 -14.49
CA GLN A 66 6.89 0.99 -13.92
C GLN A 66 5.40 0.66 -13.94
N GLY A 67 4.67 1.14 -12.95
CA GLY A 67 3.23 0.97 -12.87
C GLY A 67 2.60 1.94 -11.89
N ASN A 68 1.30 2.20 -12.09
CA ASN A 68 0.51 2.99 -11.16
C ASN A 68 -0.96 2.57 -11.17
N VAL A 69 -1.62 2.78 -10.06
CA VAL A 69 -3.08 2.74 -9.89
C VAL A 69 -3.54 4.12 -9.46
N GLU A 70 -4.60 4.63 -10.02
CA GLU A 70 -5.17 5.90 -9.58
C GLU A 70 -5.85 5.72 -8.22
N VAL A 71 -5.45 6.53 -7.23
CA VAL A 71 -6.04 6.53 -5.88
C VAL A 71 -6.30 7.96 -5.41
N ARG A 72 -7.14 8.10 -4.37
CA ARG A 72 -7.42 9.37 -3.71
C ARG A 72 -6.72 9.46 -2.36
N GLY A 73 -6.34 10.68 -1.95
CA GLY A 73 -5.84 10.94 -0.60
C GLY A 73 -6.97 10.97 0.43
N PHE A 74 -6.67 10.46 1.62
CA PHE A 74 -7.55 10.50 2.79
C PHE A 74 -6.72 10.87 4.03
N HIS A 75 -7.37 11.41 5.05
CA HIS A 75 -6.73 11.78 6.31
C HIS A 75 -7.50 11.24 7.50
N GLU A 76 -6.76 10.88 8.51
CA GLU A 76 -7.34 10.57 9.81
C GLU A 76 -7.97 11.84 10.43
N PRO A 77 -9.07 11.71 11.19
CA PRO A 77 -9.62 12.83 11.95
C PRO A 77 -8.59 13.41 12.92
N GLY A 78 -8.65 14.75 13.10
CA GLY A 78 -7.67 15.49 13.90
C GLY A 78 -7.93 15.50 15.40
N ASP A 79 -8.50 14.44 15.96
CA ASP A 79 -8.82 14.32 17.38
C ASP A 79 -8.14 13.11 18.03
N TRP A 80 -8.12 13.09 19.36
CA TRP A 80 -7.42 12.06 20.12
C TRP A 80 -8.06 10.67 20.01
N ALA A 81 -9.35 10.59 19.74
CA ALA A 81 -10.05 9.31 19.61
C ALA A 81 -9.59 8.55 18.36
N HIS A 82 -9.21 9.25 17.31
CA HIS A 82 -8.82 8.70 16.01
C HIS A 82 -7.30 8.63 15.78
N ARG A 83 -6.48 8.86 16.79
CA ARG A 83 -4.99 8.96 16.67
C ARG A 83 -4.29 7.70 16.14
N ASN A 84 -4.98 6.56 16.08
CA ASN A 84 -4.45 5.28 15.60
C ASN A 84 -5.26 4.71 14.43
N TYR A 85 -5.85 5.58 13.60
CA TYR A 85 -6.69 5.18 12.48
C TYR A 85 -5.93 5.04 11.15
N CYS A 86 -4.59 5.00 11.19
CA CYS A 86 -3.76 4.90 9.98
C CYS A 86 -4.14 3.71 9.08
N GLY A 87 -4.48 2.56 9.65
CA GLY A 87 -4.92 1.41 8.88
C GLY A 87 -6.27 1.64 8.19
N ALA A 88 -7.22 2.27 8.88
CA ALA A 88 -8.50 2.63 8.27
C ALA A 88 -8.33 3.67 7.17
N GLY A 89 -7.46 4.68 7.36
CA GLY A 89 -7.12 5.66 6.34
C GLY A 89 -6.43 5.02 5.13
N ALA A 90 -5.42 4.18 5.35
CA ALA A 90 -4.74 3.44 4.28
C ALA A 90 -5.72 2.52 3.53
N THR A 91 -6.67 1.88 4.23
CA THR A 91 -7.74 1.09 3.62
C THR A 91 -8.63 1.96 2.73
N GLN A 92 -8.99 3.19 3.14
CA GLN A 92 -9.76 4.11 2.28
C GLN A 92 -8.99 4.45 1.00
N VAL A 93 -7.68 4.74 1.10
CA VAL A 93 -6.83 4.96 -0.08
C VAL A 93 -6.87 3.76 -1.01
N LEU A 94 -6.64 2.55 -0.48
CA LEU A 94 -6.66 1.31 -1.25
C LEU A 94 -8.01 1.10 -1.94
N LEU A 95 -9.13 1.24 -1.20
CA LEU A 95 -10.48 1.09 -1.75
C LEU A 95 -10.79 2.12 -2.83
N SER A 96 -10.20 3.32 -2.78
CA SER A 96 -10.41 4.35 -3.79
C SER A 96 -9.84 3.99 -5.17
N GLY A 97 -8.90 3.05 -5.23
CA GLY A 97 -8.44 2.46 -6.49
C GLY A 97 -9.44 1.47 -7.11
N TRP A 98 -10.46 1.04 -6.35
CA TRP A 98 -11.47 0.08 -6.78
C TRP A 98 -12.87 0.66 -6.95
N MET A 99 -13.20 1.69 -6.18
CA MET A 99 -14.56 2.22 -6.12
C MET A 99 -14.59 3.73 -5.94
N THR A 100 -15.61 4.35 -6.54
CA THR A 100 -15.84 5.80 -6.40
C THR A 100 -16.38 6.14 -5.01
N ASP A 101 -17.34 5.35 -4.51
CA ASP A 101 -17.99 5.56 -3.23
C ASP A 101 -17.26 4.80 -2.14
N VAL A 102 -16.15 5.38 -1.65
CA VAL A 102 -15.36 4.80 -0.56
C VAL A 102 -16.10 4.97 0.76
N PRO A 103 -16.22 3.90 1.58
CA PRO A 103 -16.80 4.00 2.92
C PRO A 103 -16.09 5.05 3.78
N ASP A 104 -16.83 5.70 4.68
CA ASP A 104 -16.23 6.61 5.66
C ASP A 104 -15.29 5.87 6.62
N ILE A 105 -14.40 6.63 7.27
CA ILE A 105 -13.32 6.06 8.09
C ILE A 105 -13.86 5.24 9.28
N GLU A 106 -15.00 5.64 9.86
CA GLU A 106 -15.63 4.92 10.96
C GLU A 106 -16.21 3.57 10.52
N THR A 107 -16.77 3.54 9.33
CA THR A 107 -17.27 2.30 8.71
C THR A 107 -16.13 1.34 8.43
N VAL A 108 -15.00 1.83 7.92
CA VAL A 108 -13.79 1.03 7.70
C VAL A 108 -13.21 0.54 9.02
N ALA A 109 -13.03 1.43 10.01
CA ALA A 109 -12.49 1.08 11.33
C ALA A 109 -13.33 0.01 12.04
N ARG A 110 -14.65 0.08 11.91
CA ARG A 110 -15.56 -0.92 12.47
C ARG A 110 -15.44 -2.26 11.76
N ALA A 111 -15.32 -2.25 10.43
CA ALA A 111 -15.18 -3.47 9.64
C ALA A 111 -13.85 -4.19 9.94
N SER A 112 -12.75 -3.45 10.14
CA SER A 112 -11.43 -3.99 10.50
C SER A 112 -11.28 -4.24 12.02
N LYS A 113 -12.33 -4.03 12.82
CA LYS A 113 -12.28 -4.16 14.28
C LYS A 113 -11.17 -3.32 14.92
N LEU A 114 -10.87 -2.16 14.34
CA LEU A 114 -9.81 -1.27 14.77
C LEU A 114 -9.98 -0.93 16.26
N ASN A 115 -8.89 -1.06 17.02
CA ASN A 115 -8.84 -0.63 18.41
C ASN A 115 -8.28 0.80 18.47
N PRO A 116 -9.06 1.81 18.95
CA PRO A 116 -8.62 3.21 18.94
C PRO A 116 -7.35 3.46 19.77
N ASN A 117 -6.98 2.54 20.66
CA ASN A 117 -5.78 2.67 21.50
C ASN A 117 -4.54 1.95 20.93
N ARG A 118 -4.72 1.04 19.96
CA ARG A 118 -3.62 0.20 19.45
C ARG A 118 -3.55 0.12 17.93
N GLY A 119 -4.55 0.63 17.21
CA GLY A 119 -4.70 0.40 15.77
C GLY A 119 -5.31 -0.96 15.45
N GLU A 120 -5.02 -1.49 14.28
CA GLU A 120 -5.53 -2.78 13.78
C GLU A 120 -4.40 -3.70 13.33
N PHE A 121 -4.69 -5.01 13.24
CA PHE A 121 -3.78 -6.00 12.69
C PHE A 121 -3.97 -6.14 11.18
N GLY A 122 -2.90 -6.51 10.47
CA GLY A 122 -2.95 -6.71 9.02
C GLY A 122 -4.01 -7.71 8.55
N ALA A 123 -4.24 -8.77 9.32
CA ALA A 123 -5.30 -9.74 9.03
C ALA A 123 -6.72 -9.15 9.13
N ASP A 124 -6.98 -8.28 10.12
CA ASP A 124 -8.29 -7.64 10.28
C ASP A 124 -8.54 -6.58 9.20
N ALA A 125 -7.51 -5.80 8.83
CA ALA A 125 -7.55 -4.89 7.68
C ALA A 125 -7.86 -5.65 6.38
N THR A 126 -7.19 -6.78 6.14
CA THR A 126 -7.44 -7.65 4.96
C THR A 126 -8.89 -8.12 4.91
N ASN A 127 -9.44 -8.56 6.04
CA ASN A 127 -10.84 -8.99 6.13
C ASN A 127 -11.81 -7.85 5.81
N ALA A 128 -11.53 -6.63 6.29
CA ALA A 128 -12.33 -5.45 5.98
C ALA A 128 -12.28 -5.10 4.48
N ILE A 129 -11.08 -5.04 3.89
CA ILE A 129 -10.87 -4.77 2.46
C ILE A 129 -11.66 -5.77 1.62
N ASN A 130 -11.48 -7.06 1.86
CA ASN A 130 -12.22 -8.10 1.14
C ASN A 130 -13.73 -8.01 1.38
N GLY A 131 -14.16 -7.67 2.58
CA GLY A 131 -15.58 -7.47 2.90
C GLY A 131 -16.25 -6.41 2.01
N PHE A 132 -15.54 -5.33 1.69
CA PHE A 132 -16.03 -4.29 0.78
C PHE A 132 -15.91 -4.69 -0.70
N LEU A 133 -14.84 -5.39 -1.08
CA LEU A 133 -14.55 -5.69 -2.49
C LEU A 133 -15.19 -7.00 -3.00
N ASN A 134 -15.40 -8.00 -2.14
CA ASN A 134 -15.92 -9.30 -2.53
C ASN A 134 -17.22 -9.27 -3.34
N PRO A 135 -18.19 -8.36 -3.07
CA PRO A 135 -19.40 -8.28 -3.91
C PRO A 135 -19.12 -8.00 -5.40
N VAL A 136 -17.98 -7.37 -5.72
CA VAL A 136 -17.56 -7.05 -7.09
C VAL A 136 -16.48 -8.01 -7.58
N VAL A 137 -15.50 -8.31 -6.75
CA VAL A 137 -14.29 -9.06 -7.13
C VAL A 137 -14.56 -10.57 -7.27
N ILE A 138 -15.28 -11.18 -6.34
CA ILE A 138 -15.55 -12.64 -6.40
C ILE A 138 -16.34 -13.04 -7.65
N PRO A 139 -17.42 -12.34 -8.06
CA PRO A 139 -18.12 -12.67 -9.29
C PRO A 139 -17.24 -12.58 -10.54
N ALA A 140 -16.25 -11.69 -10.54
CA ALA A 140 -15.39 -11.43 -11.68
C ALA A 140 -14.14 -12.34 -11.72
N LEU A 141 -13.52 -12.60 -10.56
CA LEU A 141 -12.25 -13.36 -10.45
C LEU A 141 -12.40 -14.75 -9.82
N GLY A 142 -13.57 -15.09 -9.29
CA GLY A 142 -13.84 -16.39 -8.63
C GLY A 142 -13.28 -16.50 -7.21
N GLN A 143 -12.55 -15.50 -6.71
CA GLN A 143 -11.93 -15.51 -5.38
C GLN A 143 -11.74 -14.09 -4.83
N ALA A 144 -11.52 -13.98 -3.52
CA ALA A 144 -11.12 -12.74 -2.88
C ALA A 144 -9.74 -12.29 -3.40
N ARG A 145 -9.52 -10.96 -3.49
CA ARG A 145 -8.29 -10.43 -4.07
C ARG A 145 -7.17 -10.30 -3.06
N TYR A 146 -7.46 -9.82 -1.85
CA TYR A 146 -6.43 -9.46 -0.90
C TYR A 146 -6.11 -10.57 0.10
N LYS A 147 -4.82 -10.70 0.43
CA LYS A 147 -4.29 -11.59 1.47
C LYS A 147 -3.31 -10.82 2.34
N ALA A 148 -3.31 -11.11 3.64
CA ALA A 148 -2.22 -10.68 4.52
C ALA A 148 -1.05 -11.66 4.40
N GLU A 149 0.15 -11.16 4.17
CA GLU A 149 1.35 -11.97 3.92
C GLU A 149 2.52 -11.50 4.79
N HIS A 150 3.37 -12.45 5.15
CA HIS A 150 4.64 -12.18 5.81
C HIS A 150 5.77 -12.32 4.80
N LEU A 151 6.18 -11.19 4.20
CA LEU A 151 7.31 -11.16 3.28
C LEU A 151 8.60 -10.84 4.05
N VAL A 152 9.63 -11.67 3.86
CA VAL A 152 10.87 -11.65 4.65
C VAL A 152 12.08 -11.14 3.86
N SER A 153 11.92 -10.84 2.58
CA SER A 153 12.99 -10.28 1.75
C SER A 153 12.53 -9.06 0.97
N LEU A 154 13.47 -8.16 0.71
CA LEU A 154 13.24 -6.98 -0.13
C LEU A 154 12.81 -7.40 -1.55
N ALA A 155 13.42 -8.45 -2.11
CA ALA A 155 13.09 -8.94 -3.44
C ALA A 155 11.64 -9.45 -3.54
N ASP A 156 11.14 -10.12 -2.48
CA ASP A 156 9.75 -10.57 -2.44
C ASP A 156 8.78 -9.38 -2.39
N VAL A 157 9.12 -8.33 -1.62
CA VAL A 157 8.33 -7.10 -1.55
C VAL A 157 8.30 -6.38 -2.90
N GLN A 158 9.44 -6.20 -3.58
CA GLN A 158 9.48 -5.63 -4.92
C GLN A 158 8.64 -6.45 -5.91
N THR A 159 8.85 -7.77 -5.93
CA THR A 159 8.10 -8.67 -6.82
C THR A 159 6.59 -8.58 -6.56
N ARG A 160 6.18 -8.50 -5.29
CA ARG A 160 4.78 -8.38 -4.93
C ARG A 160 4.18 -7.06 -5.42
N ILE A 161 4.84 -5.93 -5.13
CA ILE A 161 4.40 -4.60 -5.58
C ILE A 161 4.28 -4.55 -7.10
N GLN A 162 5.29 -5.04 -7.82
CA GLN A 162 5.30 -5.07 -9.27
C GLN A 162 4.14 -5.91 -9.83
N ASN A 163 3.99 -7.15 -9.36
CA ASN A 163 2.97 -8.07 -9.84
C ASN A 163 1.55 -7.56 -9.58
N ASP A 164 1.31 -6.94 -8.44
CA ASP A 164 -0.04 -6.48 -8.10
C ASP A 164 -0.40 -5.18 -8.82
N ILE A 165 0.47 -4.18 -8.81
CA ILE A 165 0.19 -2.90 -9.49
C ILE A 165 0.09 -3.09 -11.02
N THR A 166 0.75 -4.10 -11.58
CA THR A 166 0.65 -4.44 -13.01
C THR A 166 -0.14 -5.71 -13.28
N ASP A 167 -0.98 -6.16 -12.33
CA ASP A 167 -1.79 -7.38 -12.47
C ASP A 167 -2.59 -7.36 -13.78
N PRO A 168 -2.28 -8.26 -14.74
CA PRO A 168 -2.93 -8.24 -16.04
C PRO A 168 -4.40 -8.69 -15.96
N GLN A 169 -4.75 -9.56 -15.01
CA GLN A 169 -6.12 -10.02 -14.84
C GLN A 169 -6.99 -8.90 -14.25
N ALA A 170 -6.51 -8.20 -13.23
CA ALA A 170 -7.20 -7.05 -12.67
C ALA A 170 -7.32 -5.92 -13.71
N THR A 171 -6.24 -5.64 -14.45
CA THR A 171 -6.24 -4.62 -15.51
C THR A 171 -7.23 -4.95 -16.62
N MET A 172 -7.31 -6.20 -17.07
CA MET A 172 -8.29 -6.63 -18.09
C MET A 172 -9.72 -6.57 -17.58
N THR A 173 -9.95 -6.87 -16.31
CA THR A 173 -11.29 -7.01 -15.74
C THR A 173 -11.85 -5.69 -15.24
N PHE A 174 -11.00 -4.86 -14.60
CA PHE A 174 -11.41 -3.64 -13.90
C PHE A 174 -10.80 -2.36 -14.48
N GLY A 175 -9.86 -2.49 -15.42
CA GLY A 175 -9.18 -1.35 -16.06
C GLY A 175 -7.99 -0.79 -15.26
N HIS A 176 -7.60 -1.42 -14.15
CA HIS A 176 -6.50 -0.99 -13.30
C HIS A 176 -5.81 -2.18 -12.62
N GLY A 177 -4.57 -1.98 -12.15
CA GLY A 177 -3.88 -2.91 -11.28
C GLY A 177 -4.38 -2.86 -9.84
N VAL A 178 -3.63 -3.43 -8.92
CA VAL A 178 -4.01 -3.62 -7.52
C VAL A 178 -3.10 -2.83 -6.61
N PRO A 179 -3.59 -1.83 -5.85
CA PRO A 179 -2.79 -1.15 -4.82
C PRO A 179 -2.37 -2.12 -3.72
N VAL A 180 -1.20 -1.91 -3.14
CA VAL A 180 -0.62 -2.76 -2.09
C VAL A 180 -0.53 -1.99 -0.78
N MET A 181 -1.03 -2.54 0.32
CA MET A 181 -0.87 -1.93 1.63
C MET A 181 0.25 -2.61 2.41
N VAL A 182 1.06 -1.83 3.12
CA VAL A 182 2.20 -2.34 3.91
C VAL A 182 2.24 -1.74 5.30
N GLN A 183 2.78 -2.50 6.25
CA GLN A 183 3.04 -2.05 7.62
C GLN A 183 4.48 -1.56 7.77
N THR A 184 4.65 -0.42 8.41
CA THR A 184 5.93 0.27 8.54
C THR A 184 6.09 0.89 9.93
N MET A 185 7.34 1.31 10.25
CA MET A 185 7.62 2.25 11.33
C MET A 185 7.97 3.61 10.73
N THR A 186 7.36 4.67 11.23
CA THR A 186 7.50 6.03 10.69
C THR A 186 8.87 6.66 10.90
N ARG A 187 9.66 6.18 11.86
CA ARG A 187 10.93 6.78 12.29
C ARG A 187 11.90 7.11 11.16
N THR A 188 11.93 6.25 10.12
CA THR A 188 12.83 6.40 8.97
C THR A 188 12.12 6.90 7.72
N MET A 189 10.82 7.18 7.81
CA MET A 189 10.03 7.65 6.69
C MET A 189 10.07 9.18 6.56
N PRO A 190 10.04 9.72 5.35
CA PRO A 190 10.05 11.15 5.12
C PRO A 190 8.80 11.82 5.69
N GLY A 191 8.93 13.07 6.12
CA GLY A 191 7.82 13.87 6.64
C GLY A 191 7.49 13.65 8.12
N TRP A 192 7.98 12.58 8.74
CA TRP A 192 7.64 12.19 10.11
C TRP A 192 8.56 12.77 11.20
N ASN A 193 9.59 13.50 10.82
CA ASN A 193 10.52 14.17 11.73
C ASN A 193 11.01 13.27 12.89
N HIS A 194 11.36 12.03 12.57
CA HIS A 194 11.80 10.96 13.50
C HIS A 194 10.75 10.51 14.53
N TRP A 195 9.49 10.86 14.34
CA TRP A 195 8.40 10.28 15.14
C TRP A 195 8.36 8.77 14.92
N ASN A 196 8.34 8.00 16.02
CA ASN A 196 8.39 6.55 15.96
C ASN A 196 7.03 5.95 16.32
N ALA A 197 6.25 5.60 15.32
CA ALA A 197 4.96 4.94 15.46
C ALA A 197 4.80 3.85 14.42
N THR A 198 3.95 2.87 14.71
CA THR A 198 3.44 1.96 13.66
C THR A 198 2.59 2.74 12.68
N HIS A 199 2.68 2.37 11.41
CA HIS A 199 1.94 3.06 10.37
C HIS A 199 1.63 2.11 9.21
N MET A 200 0.41 2.17 8.71
CA MET A 200 0.00 1.52 7.48
C MET A 200 -0.05 2.54 6.35
N ILE A 201 0.51 2.19 5.22
CA ILE A 201 0.50 3.00 4.01
C ILE A 201 0.02 2.18 2.82
N THR A 202 -0.58 2.85 1.83
CA THR A 202 -0.98 2.22 0.57
C THR A 202 -0.05 2.66 -0.55
N ILE A 203 0.69 1.70 -1.11
CA ILE A 203 1.54 1.87 -2.29
C ILE A 203 0.65 1.73 -3.53
N PHE A 204 0.74 2.69 -4.42
CA PHE A 204 -0.07 2.74 -5.63
C PHE A 204 0.73 2.95 -6.91
N ALA A 205 2.05 3.23 -6.81
CA ALA A 205 2.92 3.32 -7.97
C ALA A 205 4.34 2.86 -7.64
N PHE A 206 5.08 2.44 -8.67
CA PHE A 206 6.48 2.08 -8.57
C PHE A 206 7.25 2.44 -9.84
N ASP A 207 8.57 2.63 -9.68
CA ASP A 207 9.56 2.71 -10.76
C ASP A 207 10.78 1.86 -10.39
N PHE A 208 10.91 0.69 -11.03
CA PHE A 208 12.01 -0.27 -10.85
C PHE A 208 12.90 -0.34 -12.10
N SER A 209 12.97 0.76 -12.87
CA SER A 209 13.73 0.81 -14.12
C SER A 209 15.25 0.80 -13.94
N HIS A 210 15.73 1.06 -12.73
CA HIS A 210 17.16 1.10 -12.42
C HIS A 210 17.74 -0.28 -12.08
N ASN A 211 16.91 -1.26 -11.73
CA ASN A 211 17.33 -2.57 -11.21
C ASN A 211 18.28 -2.45 -10.00
N ASP A 212 18.12 -1.40 -9.23
CA ASP A 212 18.87 -1.11 -8.00
C ASP A 212 17.90 -0.60 -6.92
N PRO A 213 17.68 -1.34 -5.84
CA PRO A 213 16.75 -0.93 -4.76
C PRO A 213 17.11 0.39 -4.08
N ALA A 214 18.34 0.90 -4.27
CA ALA A 214 18.74 2.20 -3.78
C ALA A 214 18.27 3.36 -4.69
N LEU A 215 17.90 3.05 -5.93
CA LEU A 215 17.42 3.99 -6.95
C LEU A 215 15.97 3.71 -7.35
N ASP A 216 15.55 2.44 -7.32
CA ASP A 216 14.17 2.02 -7.54
C ASP A 216 13.26 2.62 -6.48
N THR A 217 12.08 3.06 -6.89
CA THR A 217 11.18 3.80 -6.00
C THR A 217 9.78 3.23 -5.95
N VAL A 218 9.09 3.53 -4.85
CA VAL A 218 7.65 3.36 -4.69
C VAL A 218 7.01 4.70 -4.34
N THR A 219 5.77 4.89 -4.80
CA THR A 219 4.94 6.02 -4.39
C THR A 219 3.75 5.51 -3.60
N TYR A 220 3.51 6.13 -2.46
CA TYR A 220 2.47 5.73 -1.52
C TYR A 220 1.69 6.93 -1.00
N ALA A 221 0.51 6.66 -0.45
CA ALA A 221 -0.30 7.68 0.19
C ALA A 221 -0.06 7.69 1.71
N GLU A 222 0.12 8.88 2.25
CA GLU A 222 0.12 9.17 3.67
C GLU A 222 -1.29 9.54 4.13
N THR A 223 -1.67 9.04 5.29
CA THR A 223 -2.99 9.33 5.89
C THR A 223 -2.85 9.82 7.34
N PRO A 224 -1.90 10.72 7.62
CA PRO A 224 -1.56 11.02 9.00
C PRO A 224 -2.69 11.75 9.72
N SER A 225 -2.87 11.43 10.99
CA SER A 225 -3.61 12.28 11.90
C SER A 225 -2.91 13.64 12.02
N PRO A 226 -3.65 14.76 12.01
CA PRO A 226 -3.09 16.07 12.33
C PRO A 226 -2.34 16.12 13.67
N LEU A 227 -2.60 15.18 14.58
CA LEU A 227 -1.89 15.04 15.86
C LEU A 227 -0.49 14.44 15.74
N ALA A 228 -0.21 13.72 14.67
CA ALA A 228 1.04 12.95 14.53
C ALA A 228 2.27 13.78 14.15
N GLY A 229 2.11 15.07 13.88
CA GLY A 229 3.24 15.96 13.56
C GLY A 229 3.89 15.73 12.19
N TYR A 230 3.23 15.00 11.30
CA TYR A 230 3.64 14.82 9.91
C TYR A 230 3.75 16.16 9.16
N ARG A 231 4.75 16.29 8.29
CA ARG A 231 5.08 17.53 7.55
C ARG A 231 5.34 17.31 6.06
N GLY A 232 4.90 16.19 5.53
CA GLY A 232 5.07 15.85 4.11
C GLY A 232 3.79 16.11 3.29
N PRO A 233 3.86 15.89 1.97
CA PRO A 233 2.68 15.84 1.10
C PRO A 233 1.90 14.54 1.30
N ASP A 234 0.65 14.52 0.84
CA ASP A 234 -0.25 13.36 0.91
C ASP A 234 0.29 12.15 0.14
N PHE A 235 1.03 12.38 -0.94
CA PHE A 235 1.69 11.34 -1.71
C PHE A 235 3.20 11.51 -1.63
N GLN A 236 3.86 10.44 -1.22
CA GLN A 236 5.30 10.39 -1.01
C GLN A 236 5.96 9.37 -1.91
N THR A 237 7.19 9.66 -2.35
CA THR A 237 8.03 8.71 -3.06
C THR A 237 9.28 8.44 -2.26
N ILE A 238 9.60 7.15 -2.07
CA ILE A 238 10.82 6.70 -1.37
C ILE A 238 11.48 5.58 -2.15
N THR A 239 12.75 5.34 -1.87
CA THR A 239 13.45 4.18 -2.44
C THR A 239 12.94 2.88 -1.81
N VAL A 240 13.03 1.78 -2.57
CA VAL A 240 12.65 0.46 -2.07
C VAL A 240 13.47 0.05 -0.84
N ASN A 241 14.75 0.43 -0.80
CA ASN A 241 15.59 0.24 0.38
C ASN A 241 15.04 0.95 1.61
N ALA A 242 14.60 2.22 1.47
CA ALA A 242 14.04 2.98 2.59
C ALA A 242 12.72 2.36 3.06
N LEU A 243 11.86 1.94 2.14
CA LEU A 243 10.65 1.20 2.47
C LEU A 243 10.97 -0.07 3.26
N TRP A 244 11.91 -0.88 2.77
CA TRP A 244 12.29 -2.12 3.42
C TRP A 244 12.83 -1.93 4.83
N VAL A 245 13.64 -0.89 5.06
CA VAL A 245 14.12 -0.52 6.40
C VAL A 245 12.95 -0.22 7.34
N ALA A 246 11.95 0.52 6.88
CA ALA A 246 10.75 0.84 7.67
C ALA A 246 9.89 -0.40 7.97
N MET A 247 9.71 -1.30 6.99
CA MET A 247 8.99 -2.57 7.16
C MET A 247 9.73 -3.52 8.12
N GLN A 248 11.05 -3.64 8.00
CA GLN A 248 11.86 -4.44 8.94
C GLN A 248 11.81 -3.88 10.37
N ALA A 249 11.76 -2.57 10.53
CA ALA A 249 11.61 -1.95 11.84
C ALA A 249 10.28 -2.35 12.47
N TYR A 250 9.19 -2.38 11.69
CA TYR A 250 7.89 -2.88 12.14
C TYR A 250 7.95 -4.34 12.60
N LEU A 251 8.49 -5.25 11.78
CA LEU A 251 8.59 -6.67 12.11
C LEU A 251 9.39 -6.93 13.38
N ARG A 252 10.42 -6.12 13.68
CA ARG A 252 11.19 -6.24 14.93
C ARG A 252 10.41 -5.79 16.16
N GLU A 253 9.58 -4.76 16.02
CA GLU A 253 8.85 -4.14 17.14
C GLU A 253 7.53 -4.86 17.42
N PHE A 254 6.92 -5.47 16.40
CA PHE A 254 5.61 -6.13 16.46
C PHE A 254 5.66 -7.60 15.97
N PRO A 255 6.48 -8.48 16.58
CA PRO A 255 6.59 -9.87 16.14
C PRO A 255 5.28 -10.67 16.29
N GLN A 256 4.32 -10.16 17.06
CA GLN A 256 2.99 -10.74 17.24
C GLN A 256 2.03 -10.45 16.07
N ASP A 257 2.36 -9.50 15.20
CA ASP A 257 1.67 -9.24 13.94
C ASP A 257 2.68 -9.26 12.79
N PRO A 258 3.08 -10.46 12.35
CA PRO A 258 4.12 -10.58 11.32
C PRO A 258 3.62 -10.27 9.91
N MET A 259 2.31 -10.06 9.73
CA MET A 259 1.73 -9.76 8.41
C MET A 259 2.07 -8.32 8.02
N ASN A 260 3.06 -8.16 7.16
CA ASN A 260 3.62 -6.85 6.80
C ASN A 260 3.21 -6.35 5.41
N VAL A 261 2.52 -7.18 4.63
CA VAL A 261 1.97 -6.84 3.30
C VAL A 261 0.53 -7.32 3.19
N ILE A 262 -0.32 -6.53 2.58
CA ILE A 262 -1.70 -6.86 2.20
C ILE A 262 -1.81 -6.57 0.70
N SER A 263 -2.02 -7.64 -0.08
CA SER A 263 -1.96 -7.58 -1.53
C SER A 263 -2.88 -8.59 -2.23
#